data_a533912e8ff0a79942c073f8f4ca06d5
#
_entry.id   a533912e8ff0a79942c073f8f4ca06d5
#
_cell.length_a   1.000
_cell.length_b   1.000
_cell.length_c   1.000
_cell.angle_alpha   90.00
_cell.angle_beta   90.00
_cell.angle_gamma   90.00
#
_symmetry.space_group_name_H-M   'P 1'
#
loop_
_entity.id
_entity.type
_entity.pdbx_description
1 polymer ?
#
loop_
_entity_poly.entity_id
_entity_poly.type
_entity_poly.pdbx_seq_one_letter_code
_entity_poly.pdbx_strand_id
1 'polypeptide(L)'
;MAAKKKTKAKVDDSSAQIRAYLAAQPPRTRVTLKKMRETILAAAPGAVEAFSYRIPAVKLDDKALVWYAGFTNHTSLYPIGDAIKRKYARDLAGYETSKGTVRFPLDKALPVALVKRLVKARIDQLRGRA
;
A
#
# COMPACT_ATOMS: atom_id res chain seq x y z
N MET A 1 20.73 2.84 22.36
CA MET A 1 21.66 2.68 21.22
C MET A 1 21.42 1.40 20.46
N ALA A 2 21.45 0.26 21.12
CA ALA A 2 21.20 -1.03 20.44
C ALA A 2 19.81 -1.10 19.80
N ALA A 3 18.78 -0.60 20.49
CA ALA A 3 17.42 -0.60 19.96
C ALA A 3 17.30 0.24 18.69
N LYS A 4 17.96 1.38 18.66
CA LYS A 4 18.01 2.25 17.48
C LYS A 4 18.64 1.55 16.28
N LYS A 5 19.75 0.85 16.51
CA LYS A 5 20.44 0.10 15.45
C LYS A 5 19.56 -1.02 14.90
N LYS A 6 18.87 -1.74 15.77
CA LYS A 6 17.96 -2.81 15.37
C LYS A 6 16.82 -2.27 14.51
N THR A 7 16.24 -1.15 14.92
CA THR A 7 15.16 -0.51 14.17
C THR A 7 15.64 -0.10 12.77
N LYS A 8 16.82 0.51 12.71
CA LYS A 8 17.43 0.92 11.44
C LYS A 8 17.69 -0.28 10.53
N ALA A 9 18.25 -1.35 11.08
CA ALA A 9 18.53 -2.55 10.32
C ALA A 9 17.26 -3.16 9.73
N LYS A 10 16.17 -3.20 10.52
CA LYS A 10 14.88 -3.72 10.05
C LYS A 10 14.32 -2.86 8.91
N VAL A 11 14.38 -1.54 9.04
CA VAL A 11 13.91 -0.64 8.00
C VAL A 11 14.73 -0.82 6.72
N ASP A 12 16.05 -0.90 6.87
CA ASP A 12 16.95 -1.09 5.73
C ASP A 12 16.69 -2.43 5.04
N ASP A 13 16.50 -3.50 5.82
CA ASP A 13 16.21 -4.83 5.28
C ASP A 13 14.90 -4.83 4.52
N SER A 14 13.86 -4.23 5.09
CA SER A 14 12.55 -4.14 4.43
C SER A 14 12.63 -3.34 3.15
N SER A 15 13.35 -2.23 3.19
CA SER A 15 13.52 -1.39 2.00
C SER A 15 14.22 -2.16 0.87
N ALA A 16 15.25 -2.92 1.21
CA ALA A 16 15.96 -3.73 0.23
C ALA A 16 15.05 -4.82 -0.35
N GLN A 17 14.27 -5.48 0.49
CA GLN A 17 13.33 -6.50 0.04
C GLN A 17 12.26 -5.91 -0.87
N ILE A 18 11.77 -4.71 -0.55
CA ILE A 18 10.78 -4.02 -1.36
C ILE A 18 11.38 -3.67 -2.72
N ARG A 19 12.60 -3.12 -2.74
CA ARG A 19 13.27 -2.78 -4.00
C ARG A 19 13.46 -4.02 -4.87
N ALA A 20 13.84 -5.14 -4.26
CA ALA A 20 14.01 -6.41 -5.00
C ALA A 20 12.69 -6.91 -5.56
N TYR A 21 11.62 -6.79 -4.76
CA TYR A 21 10.28 -7.17 -5.20
C TYR A 21 9.86 -6.35 -6.42
N LEU A 22 10.04 -5.03 -6.35
CA LEU A 22 9.70 -4.13 -7.45
C LEU A 22 10.53 -4.44 -8.69
N ALA A 23 11.83 -4.66 -8.52
CA ALA A 23 12.74 -4.94 -9.63
C ALA A 23 12.39 -6.23 -10.36
N ALA A 24 11.81 -7.20 -9.66
CA ALA A 24 11.42 -8.48 -10.22
C ALA A 24 10.10 -8.42 -11.03
N GLN A 25 9.38 -7.31 -10.94
CA GLN A 25 8.10 -7.15 -11.64
C GLN A 25 8.30 -6.77 -13.10
N PRO A 26 7.33 -7.14 -13.98
CA PRO A 26 7.37 -6.65 -15.36
C PRO A 26 7.38 -5.11 -15.38
N PRO A 27 7.94 -4.49 -16.46
CA PRO A 27 8.10 -3.03 -16.48
C PRO A 27 6.84 -2.22 -16.18
N ARG A 28 5.71 -2.59 -16.75
CA ARG A 28 4.44 -1.86 -16.50
C ARG A 28 4.03 -1.96 -15.04
N THR A 29 4.11 -3.16 -14.49
CA THR A 29 3.77 -3.40 -13.08
C THR A 29 4.71 -2.63 -12.17
N ARG A 30 6.00 -2.64 -12.49
CA ARG A 30 7.02 -1.94 -11.71
C ARG A 30 6.74 -0.45 -11.61
N VAL A 31 6.41 0.19 -12.72
CA VAL A 31 6.12 1.62 -12.75
C VAL A 31 4.94 1.96 -11.84
N THR A 32 3.86 1.19 -11.94
CA THR A 32 2.67 1.40 -11.14
C THR A 32 2.94 1.16 -9.65
N LEU A 33 3.69 0.09 -9.33
CA LEU A 33 4.02 -0.21 -7.94
C LEU A 33 4.91 0.85 -7.31
N LYS A 34 5.86 1.41 -8.07
CA LYS A 34 6.68 2.51 -7.57
C LYS A 34 5.82 3.71 -7.23
N LYS A 35 4.85 4.03 -8.09
CA LYS A 35 3.92 5.12 -7.84
C LYS A 35 3.04 4.82 -6.63
N MET A 36 2.59 3.59 -6.50
CA MET A 36 1.81 3.14 -5.34
C MET A 36 2.61 3.35 -4.05
N ARG A 37 3.85 2.89 -4.03
CA ARG A 37 4.74 3.05 -2.87
C ARG A 37 4.88 4.51 -2.46
N GLU A 38 5.20 5.37 -3.43
CA GLU A 38 5.35 6.81 -3.17
C GLU A 38 4.07 7.42 -2.63
N THR A 39 2.94 7.05 -3.22
CA THR A 39 1.63 7.60 -2.86
C THR A 39 1.24 7.19 -1.43
N ILE A 40 1.43 5.93 -1.08
CA ILE A 40 1.12 5.43 0.25
C ILE A 40 1.96 6.15 1.30
N LEU A 41 3.27 6.24 1.07
CA LEU A 41 4.17 6.89 2.03
C LEU A 41 3.85 8.37 2.19
N ALA A 42 3.48 9.05 1.10
CA ALA A 42 3.08 10.45 1.17
C ALA A 42 1.79 10.63 1.97
N ALA A 43 0.86 9.68 1.90
CA ALA A 43 -0.41 9.75 2.61
C ALA A 43 -0.31 9.33 4.08
N ALA A 44 0.78 8.70 4.47
CA ALA A 44 0.95 8.13 5.81
C ALA A 44 2.23 8.63 6.47
N PRO A 45 2.29 9.91 6.88
CA PRO A 45 3.48 10.44 7.56
C PRO A 45 3.81 9.62 8.81
N GLY A 46 5.08 9.29 8.97
CA GLY A 46 5.53 8.48 10.09
C GLY A 46 5.41 6.98 9.88
N ALA A 47 4.87 6.56 8.74
CA ALA A 47 4.76 5.14 8.44
C ALA A 47 6.13 4.50 8.19
N VAL A 48 6.25 3.23 8.51
CA VAL A 48 7.47 2.44 8.35
C VAL A 48 7.21 1.35 7.33
N GLU A 49 8.12 1.20 6.38
CA GLU A 49 8.01 0.14 5.39
C GLU A 49 8.31 -1.21 6.01
N ALA A 50 7.60 -2.24 5.54
CA ALA A 50 7.75 -3.61 5.99
C ALA A 50 7.62 -4.56 4.81
N PHE A 51 8.00 -5.79 5.01
CA PHE A 51 7.87 -6.82 3.98
C PHE A 51 7.40 -8.08 4.67
N SER A 52 6.18 -8.52 4.34
CA SER A 52 5.61 -9.72 4.93
C SER A 52 4.69 -10.40 3.93
N TYR A 53 4.51 -11.69 4.10
CA TYR A 53 3.79 -12.51 3.13
C TYR A 53 4.38 -12.38 1.73
N ARG A 54 5.70 -12.09 1.66
CA ARG A 54 6.47 -11.94 0.42
C ARG A 54 6.03 -10.75 -0.43
N ILE A 55 5.38 -9.76 0.17
CA ILE A 55 4.98 -8.54 -0.53
C ILE A 55 5.24 -7.31 0.33
N PRO A 56 5.33 -6.14 -0.31
CA PRO A 56 5.51 -4.89 0.43
C PRO A 56 4.33 -4.57 1.33
N ALA A 57 4.63 -4.01 2.47
CA ALA A 57 3.65 -3.58 3.46
C ALA A 57 4.09 -2.26 4.07
N VAL A 58 3.16 -1.60 4.73
CA VAL A 58 3.43 -0.36 5.45
C VAL A 58 2.80 -0.47 6.82
N LYS A 59 3.55 -0.09 7.85
CA LYS A 59 3.08 -0.09 9.23
C LYS A 59 2.96 1.33 9.75
N LEU A 60 1.99 1.57 10.61
CA LEU A 60 1.81 2.84 11.29
C LEU A 60 1.40 2.55 12.73
N ASP A 61 2.05 3.22 13.69
CA ASP A 61 1.78 3.01 15.12
C ASP A 61 1.90 1.52 15.50
N ASP A 62 2.91 0.85 14.95
CA ASP A 62 3.20 -0.58 15.16
C ASP A 62 2.08 -1.52 14.66
N LYS A 63 1.17 -1.03 13.84
CA LYS A 63 0.10 -1.83 13.26
C LYS A 63 0.24 -1.88 11.75
N ALA A 64 -0.14 -3.00 11.16
CA ALA A 64 -0.15 -3.11 9.71
C ALA A 64 -1.21 -2.16 9.14
N LEU A 65 -0.77 -1.27 8.26
CA LEU A 65 -1.67 -0.30 7.63
C LEU A 65 -2.23 -0.88 6.34
N VAL A 66 -1.37 -1.13 5.37
CA VAL A 66 -1.75 -1.70 4.08
C VAL A 66 -0.64 -2.59 3.56
N TRP A 67 -1.02 -3.49 2.67
CA TRP A 67 -0.13 -4.23 1.77
C TRP A 67 -0.45 -3.83 0.35
N TYR A 68 0.53 -3.95 -0.53
CA TYR A 68 0.29 -3.77 -1.95
C TYR A 68 1.09 -4.80 -2.73
N ALA A 69 0.54 -5.22 -3.87
CA ALA A 69 1.14 -6.30 -4.64
C ALA A 69 0.97 -6.08 -6.13
N GLY A 70 1.87 -6.65 -6.91
CA GLY A 70 1.82 -6.59 -8.36
C GLY A 70 1.42 -7.91 -8.97
N PHE A 71 0.67 -7.82 -10.06
CA PHE A 71 0.20 -8.96 -10.85
C PHE A 71 0.40 -8.63 -12.33
N THR A 72 0.14 -9.58 -13.20
CA THR A 72 0.38 -9.41 -14.63
C THR A 72 -0.38 -8.22 -15.22
N ASN A 73 -1.65 -8.05 -14.81
CA ASN A 73 -2.53 -7.04 -15.41
C ASN A 73 -3.01 -5.96 -14.45
N HIS A 74 -2.62 -6.03 -13.18
CA HIS A 74 -3.10 -5.08 -12.17
C HIS A 74 -2.18 -5.01 -10.98
N THR A 75 -2.41 -4.00 -10.13
CA THR A 75 -1.84 -3.95 -8.79
C THR A 75 -3.00 -4.03 -7.80
N SER A 76 -2.70 -4.46 -6.58
CA SER A 76 -3.72 -4.59 -5.53
C SER A 76 -3.30 -3.81 -4.30
N LEU A 77 -4.31 -3.30 -3.60
CA LEU A 77 -4.14 -2.60 -2.32
C LEU A 77 -5.11 -3.22 -1.32
N TYR A 78 -4.65 -3.57 -0.13
CA TYR A 78 -5.47 -4.18 0.92
C TYR A 78 -4.83 -4.01 2.31
N PRO A 79 -5.62 -4.11 3.41
CA PRO A 79 -7.06 -4.36 3.43
C PRO A 79 -7.85 -3.06 3.25
N ILE A 80 -8.82 -3.09 2.36
CA ILE A 80 -9.78 -1.99 2.20
C ILE A 80 -11.15 -2.62 2.44
N GLY A 81 -11.66 -2.43 3.64
CA GLY A 81 -12.89 -3.09 4.08
C GLY A 81 -14.16 -2.45 3.55
N ASP A 82 -15.29 -3.06 3.90
CA ASP A 82 -16.58 -2.65 3.37
C ASP A 82 -16.97 -1.21 3.74
N ALA A 83 -16.64 -0.78 4.95
CA ALA A 83 -16.97 0.59 5.38
C ALA A 83 -16.28 1.63 4.49
N ILE A 84 -15.01 1.41 4.20
CA ILE A 84 -14.25 2.32 3.33
C ILE A 84 -14.79 2.24 1.90
N LYS A 85 -15.07 1.03 1.42
CA LYS A 85 -15.61 0.86 0.06
C LYS A 85 -16.95 1.56 -0.11
N ARG A 86 -17.82 1.52 0.89
CA ARG A 86 -19.09 2.26 0.85
C ARG A 86 -18.88 3.76 0.81
N LYS A 87 -17.94 4.26 1.62
CA LYS A 87 -17.66 5.70 1.68
C LYS A 87 -17.17 6.24 0.33
N TYR A 88 -16.39 5.44 -0.38
CA TYR A 88 -15.80 5.84 -1.66
C TYR A 88 -16.39 5.08 -2.85
N ALA A 89 -17.64 4.65 -2.73
CA ALA A 89 -18.29 3.83 -3.75
C ALA A 89 -18.26 4.47 -5.14
N ARG A 90 -18.48 5.78 -5.22
CA ARG A 90 -18.46 6.49 -6.51
C ARG A 90 -17.07 6.45 -7.14
N ASP A 91 -16.04 6.70 -6.33
CA ASP A 91 -14.66 6.72 -6.81
C ASP A 91 -14.20 5.32 -7.23
N LEU A 92 -14.74 4.29 -6.59
CA LEU A 92 -14.37 2.90 -6.86
C LEU A 92 -15.20 2.24 -7.95
N ALA A 93 -16.23 2.91 -8.46
CA ALA A 93 -17.15 2.32 -9.43
C ALA A 93 -16.48 1.79 -10.69
N GLY A 94 -15.37 2.40 -11.10
CA GLY A 94 -14.61 1.98 -12.28
C GLY A 94 -13.51 0.96 -12.00
N TYR A 95 -13.42 0.47 -10.78
CA TYR A 95 -12.35 -0.44 -10.38
C TYR A 95 -12.88 -1.76 -9.87
N GLU A 96 -12.12 -2.82 -10.14
CA GLU A 96 -12.47 -4.14 -9.64
C GLU A 96 -12.15 -4.23 -8.15
N THR A 97 -13.12 -4.73 -7.39
CA THR A 97 -12.93 -4.95 -5.96
C THR A 97 -13.37 -6.35 -5.58
N SER A 98 -12.79 -6.86 -4.51
CA SER A 98 -13.25 -8.08 -3.88
C SER A 98 -13.10 -7.90 -2.39
N LYS A 99 -13.46 -8.89 -1.59
CA LYS A 99 -13.43 -8.77 -0.14
C LYS A 99 -12.05 -8.27 0.32
N GLY A 100 -12.03 -7.05 0.85
CA GLY A 100 -10.81 -6.46 1.40
C GLY A 100 -9.79 -5.97 0.40
N THR A 101 -10.06 -6.02 -0.90
CA THR A 101 -9.07 -5.70 -1.92
C THR A 101 -9.62 -4.71 -2.96
N VAL A 102 -8.77 -3.77 -3.38
CA VAL A 102 -9.04 -2.92 -4.54
C VAL A 102 -7.96 -3.20 -5.58
N ARG A 103 -8.37 -3.39 -6.84
CA ARG A 103 -7.45 -3.67 -7.95
C ARG A 103 -7.39 -2.49 -8.89
N PHE A 104 -6.18 -2.13 -9.27
CA PHE A 104 -5.93 -1.03 -10.21
C PHE A 104 -5.33 -1.60 -11.48
N PRO A 105 -6.02 -1.47 -12.63
CA PRO A 105 -5.51 -2.03 -13.89
C PRO A 105 -4.28 -1.29 -14.36
N LEU A 106 -3.38 -1.99 -15.05
CA LEU A 106 -2.13 -1.40 -15.53
C LEU A 106 -2.31 -0.56 -16.80
N ASP A 107 -3.44 -0.68 -17.48
CA ASP A 107 -3.72 0.08 -18.69
C ASP A 107 -4.19 1.51 -18.43
N LYS A 108 -4.30 1.89 -17.16
CA LYS A 108 -4.65 3.25 -16.73
C LYS A 108 -3.61 3.74 -15.72
N ALA A 109 -3.43 5.05 -15.66
CA ALA A 109 -2.59 5.63 -14.63
C ALA A 109 -3.17 5.31 -13.25
N LEU A 110 -2.31 5.09 -12.27
CA LEU A 110 -2.76 4.86 -10.90
C LEU A 110 -3.52 6.09 -10.42
N PRO A 111 -4.74 5.92 -9.87
CA PRO A 111 -5.51 7.08 -9.37
C PRO A 111 -4.96 7.53 -8.03
N VAL A 112 -3.92 8.37 -8.07
CA VAL A 112 -3.16 8.79 -6.91
C VAL A 112 -4.04 9.42 -5.83
N ALA A 113 -4.97 10.31 -6.22
CA ALA A 113 -5.86 10.96 -5.26
C ALA A 113 -6.75 9.94 -4.54
N LEU A 114 -7.25 8.96 -5.26
CA LEU A 114 -8.08 7.91 -4.67
C LEU A 114 -7.27 7.05 -3.72
N VAL A 115 -6.07 6.64 -4.13
CA VAL A 115 -5.19 5.84 -3.28
C VAL A 115 -4.92 6.58 -1.97
N LYS A 116 -4.63 7.88 -2.03
CA LYS A 116 -4.41 8.69 -0.83
C LYS A 116 -5.62 8.69 0.09
N ARG A 117 -6.82 8.83 -0.48
CA ARG A 117 -8.06 8.82 0.32
C ARG A 117 -8.27 7.48 1.00
N LEU A 118 -8.03 6.39 0.28
CA LEU A 118 -8.17 5.04 0.84
C LEU A 118 -7.18 4.81 1.98
N VAL A 119 -5.94 5.24 1.80
CA VAL A 119 -4.91 5.11 2.84
C VAL A 119 -5.27 5.95 4.07
N LYS A 120 -5.71 7.18 3.88
CA LYS A 120 -6.12 8.04 4.98
C LYS A 120 -7.31 7.47 5.74
N ALA A 121 -8.27 6.91 5.02
CA ALA A 121 -9.42 6.25 5.66
C ALA A 121 -8.96 5.06 6.49
N ARG A 122 -8.00 4.31 5.99
CA ARG A 122 -7.44 3.17 6.73
C ARG A 122 -6.71 3.65 7.99
N ILE A 123 -5.97 4.76 7.90
CA ILE A 123 -5.32 5.37 9.07
C ILE A 123 -6.36 5.72 10.13
N ASP A 124 -7.45 6.35 9.71
CA ASP A 124 -8.51 6.73 10.64
C ASP A 124 -9.13 5.52 11.33
N GLN A 125 -9.33 4.43 10.60
CA GLN A 125 -9.80 3.18 11.21
C GLN A 125 -8.84 2.67 12.26
N LEU A 126 -7.54 2.63 11.94
CA LEU A 126 -6.54 2.13 12.89
C LEU A 126 -6.44 2.98 14.14
N ARG A 127 -6.70 4.27 14.01
CA ARG A 127 -6.64 5.22 15.13
C ARG A 127 -8.00 5.45 15.80
N GLY A 128 -9.02 4.72 15.38
CA GLY A 128 -10.34 4.83 15.97
C GLY A 128 -11.08 6.12 15.66
N ARG A 129 -10.73 6.76 14.53
CA ARG A 129 -11.35 8.04 14.15
C ARG A 129 -12.36 7.91 13.02
N ALA A 130 -12.59 6.70 12.57
CA ALA A 130 -13.47 6.48 11.42
C ALA A 130 -14.96 6.80 11.75
#